data_e24e1740ebe5ccd78076a4cbb33a9b2d
#
_entry.id   e24e1740ebe5ccd78076a4cbb33a9b2d
#
_cell.length_a   1.000
_cell.length_b   1.000
_cell.length_c   1.000
_cell.angle_alpha   90.00
_cell.angle_beta   90.00
_cell.angle_gamma   90.00
#
_symmetry.space_group_name_H-M   'P 1'
#
loop_
_entity.id
_entity.type
_entity.pdbx_description
1 polymer ?
#
loop_
_entity_poly.entity_id
_entity_poly.type
_entity_poly.pdbx_seq_one_letter_code
_entity_poly.pdbx_strand_id
1 'polypeptide(L)'
;MVEEREHRVLYRREVIIVSSTYLITGAGSGFGKEVALRLAEQGSEVIAGVEIIAQVGALRAEASARGVDLRIEKLDVTDEGDRRKAWGWDVDVLLNNAGIAEGGSAVDIPAENLRRQFEVNVFGPVLLTQGIAKNMIAKGGGKIIFMSSVAGLTADLFTGAYSRSKHAVEAIADALDQELAEHGAQIATINPGPFLTGFNDTMFETWKSWIDDPAARSVDYAKLAFPHEQFDPEEVYQVTLDVLAGKDTAYRHVLPASTVDDIRAQTESQWDRLLNDGRRPETAQAAYDLQPATRVSTHTD
;
A
#
# COMPACT_ATOMS: atom_id res chain seq x y z
N MET A 1 -39.61 -61.35 -16.32
CA MET A 1 -38.43 -60.74 -15.71
C MET A 1 -37.77 -59.87 -16.79
N VAL A 2 -38.01 -58.58 -16.74
CA VAL A 2 -37.40 -57.57 -17.65
C VAL A 2 -36.46 -56.76 -16.79
N GLU A 3 -35.16 -56.86 -17.05
CA GLU A 3 -34.11 -56.06 -16.39
C GLU A 3 -34.12 -54.63 -16.96
N GLU A 4 -34.51 -53.66 -16.13
CA GLU A 4 -34.30 -52.24 -16.40
C GLU A 4 -32.83 -51.91 -16.17
N ARG A 5 -32.11 -51.58 -17.24
CA ARG A 5 -30.79 -50.98 -17.19
C ARG A 5 -30.91 -49.49 -16.97
N GLU A 6 -30.67 -49.03 -15.73
CA GLU A 6 -30.51 -47.62 -15.41
C GLU A 6 -29.21 -47.08 -16.07
N HIS A 7 -29.39 -46.22 -17.06
CA HIS A 7 -28.29 -45.43 -17.63
C HIS A 7 -27.99 -44.25 -16.68
N ARG A 8 -26.98 -44.44 -15.84
CA ARG A 8 -26.39 -43.33 -15.07
C ARG A 8 -25.61 -42.42 -16.01
N VAL A 9 -26.21 -41.27 -16.39
CA VAL A 9 -25.50 -40.19 -17.08
C VAL A 9 -24.68 -39.42 -16.02
N LEU A 10 -23.37 -39.66 -16.02
CA LEU A 10 -22.42 -38.91 -15.24
C LEU A 10 -22.16 -37.58 -15.94
N TYR A 11 -22.84 -36.51 -15.51
CA TYR A 11 -22.44 -35.17 -15.86
C TYR A 11 -21.13 -34.85 -15.11
N ARG A 12 -19.99 -34.84 -15.83
CA ARG A 12 -18.79 -34.15 -15.40
C ARG A 12 -19.16 -32.66 -15.32
N ARG A 13 -19.37 -32.14 -14.13
CA ARG A 13 -19.27 -30.70 -13.91
C ARG A 13 -17.80 -30.35 -14.14
N GLU A 14 -17.50 -29.76 -15.28
CA GLU A 14 -16.26 -29.00 -15.44
C GLU A 14 -16.33 -27.88 -14.40
N VAL A 15 -15.47 -27.91 -13.40
CA VAL A 15 -15.24 -26.81 -12.50
C VAL A 15 -14.52 -25.77 -13.35
N ILE A 16 -15.26 -24.80 -13.88
CA ILE A 16 -14.67 -23.61 -14.46
C ILE A 16 -13.99 -22.91 -13.29
N ILE A 17 -12.68 -23.06 -13.18
CA ILE A 17 -11.86 -22.23 -12.29
C ILE A 17 -11.88 -20.85 -12.95
N VAL A 18 -12.76 -19.98 -12.50
CA VAL A 18 -12.74 -18.58 -12.89
C VAL A 18 -11.49 -18.00 -12.23
N SER A 19 -10.44 -17.80 -13.01
CA SER A 19 -9.23 -17.14 -12.55
C SER A 19 -9.57 -15.68 -12.26
N SER A 20 -9.39 -15.23 -11.03
CA SER A 20 -9.57 -13.82 -10.69
C SER A 20 -8.49 -12.96 -11.31
N THR A 21 -8.87 -11.79 -11.84
CA THR A 21 -7.94 -10.80 -12.37
C THR A 21 -7.58 -9.80 -11.26
N TYR A 22 -6.29 -9.70 -10.96
CA TYR A 22 -5.74 -8.83 -9.93
C TYR A 22 -5.18 -7.55 -10.56
N LEU A 23 -5.61 -6.38 -10.10
CA LEU A 23 -4.96 -5.11 -10.40
C LEU A 23 -4.16 -4.63 -9.20
N ILE A 24 -2.87 -4.39 -9.40
CA ILE A 24 -1.96 -3.90 -8.37
C ILE A 24 -1.40 -2.56 -8.81
N THR A 25 -1.68 -1.49 -8.06
CA THR A 25 -1.13 -0.17 -8.33
C THR A 25 0.24 0.00 -7.67
N GLY A 26 1.11 0.83 -8.26
CA GLY A 26 2.47 1.04 -7.74
C GLY A 26 3.34 -0.22 -7.82
N ALA A 27 3.11 -1.07 -8.83
CA ALA A 27 3.84 -2.32 -9.02
C ALA A 27 5.26 -2.12 -9.61
N GLY A 28 5.75 -0.90 -9.71
CA GLY A 28 7.11 -0.61 -10.21
C GLY A 28 8.21 -0.85 -9.19
N SER A 29 7.91 -0.94 -7.90
CA SER A 29 8.87 -1.12 -6.81
C SER A 29 8.21 -1.63 -5.52
N GLY A 30 9.00 -1.93 -4.50
CA GLY A 30 8.54 -2.24 -3.14
C GLY A 30 7.54 -3.39 -3.06
N PHE A 31 6.56 -3.25 -2.17
CA PHE A 31 5.57 -4.30 -1.93
C PHE A 31 4.75 -4.65 -3.17
N GLY A 32 4.28 -3.63 -3.91
CA GLY A 32 3.44 -3.86 -5.09
C GLY A 32 4.13 -4.67 -6.17
N LYS A 33 5.43 -4.44 -6.39
CA LYS A 33 6.23 -5.19 -7.37
C LYS A 33 6.32 -6.65 -6.98
N GLU A 34 6.76 -6.93 -5.75
CA GLU A 34 6.98 -8.30 -5.30
C GLU A 34 5.68 -9.10 -5.24
N VAL A 35 4.59 -8.48 -4.75
CA VAL A 35 3.25 -9.11 -4.73
C VAL A 35 2.77 -9.43 -6.16
N ALA A 36 2.95 -8.52 -7.12
CA ALA A 36 2.56 -8.76 -8.51
C ALA A 36 3.31 -9.95 -9.13
N LEU A 37 4.63 -10.02 -8.90
CA LEU A 37 5.47 -11.11 -9.40
C LEU A 37 5.09 -12.45 -8.77
N ARG A 38 4.90 -12.50 -7.45
CA ARG A 38 4.50 -13.74 -6.74
C ARG A 38 3.11 -14.24 -7.13
N LEU A 39 2.15 -13.35 -7.36
CA LEU A 39 0.84 -13.75 -7.89
C LEU A 39 0.96 -14.37 -9.29
N ALA A 40 1.80 -13.80 -10.15
CA ALA A 40 2.07 -14.34 -11.46
C ALA A 40 2.78 -15.71 -11.38
N GLU A 41 3.73 -15.89 -10.47
CA GLU A 41 4.39 -17.18 -10.16
C GLU A 41 3.37 -18.26 -9.72
N GLN A 42 2.30 -17.84 -9.05
CA GLN A 42 1.19 -18.72 -8.65
C GLN A 42 0.18 -18.98 -9.79
N GLY A 43 0.42 -18.42 -10.98
CA GLY A 43 -0.45 -18.61 -12.15
C GLY A 43 -1.68 -17.71 -12.18
N SER A 44 -1.71 -16.65 -11.37
CA SER A 44 -2.80 -15.66 -11.35
C SER A 44 -2.72 -14.72 -12.55
N GLU A 45 -3.88 -14.22 -13.01
CA GLU A 45 -3.94 -13.14 -14.00
C GLU A 45 -3.70 -11.80 -13.32
N VAL A 46 -2.55 -11.14 -13.62
CA VAL A 46 -2.10 -9.93 -12.95
C VAL A 46 -1.97 -8.77 -13.91
N ILE A 47 -2.58 -7.64 -13.56
CA ILE A 47 -2.35 -6.34 -14.18
C ILE A 47 -1.49 -5.52 -13.22
N ALA A 48 -0.22 -5.34 -13.57
CA ALA A 48 0.74 -4.57 -12.81
C ALA A 48 0.72 -3.10 -13.28
N GLY A 49 0.11 -2.22 -12.50
CA GLY A 49 0.05 -0.78 -12.75
C GLY A 49 1.33 -0.08 -12.28
N VAL A 50 2.06 0.56 -13.18
CA VAL A 50 3.29 1.29 -12.90
C VAL A 50 3.14 2.79 -13.21
N GLU A 51 3.79 3.64 -12.42
CA GLU A 51 3.63 5.10 -12.52
C GLU A 51 4.17 5.66 -13.85
N ILE A 52 5.35 5.23 -14.28
CA ILE A 52 6.03 5.75 -15.47
C ILE A 52 6.44 4.63 -16.44
N ILE A 53 6.49 4.99 -17.74
CA ILE A 53 6.83 4.04 -18.81
C ILE A 53 8.19 3.35 -18.60
N ALA A 54 9.18 4.03 -18.01
CA ALA A 54 10.48 3.43 -17.73
C ALA A 54 10.39 2.18 -16.83
N GLN A 55 9.43 2.13 -15.91
CA GLN A 55 9.21 0.98 -15.03
C GLN A 55 8.65 -0.24 -15.77
N VAL A 56 7.93 -0.05 -16.89
CA VAL A 56 7.40 -1.17 -17.70
C VAL A 56 8.51 -2.08 -18.19
N GLY A 57 9.59 -1.50 -18.71
CA GLY A 57 10.72 -2.29 -19.22
C GLY A 57 11.45 -3.04 -18.11
N ALA A 58 11.69 -2.38 -16.98
CA ALA A 58 12.36 -2.97 -15.82
C ALA A 58 11.55 -4.13 -15.22
N LEU A 59 10.24 -3.94 -15.01
CA LEU A 59 9.38 -4.99 -14.45
C LEU A 59 9.23 -6.18 -15.42
N ARG A 60 9.15 -5.91 -16.72
CA ARG A 60 9.09 -6.99 -17.73
C ARG A 60 10.36 -7.83 -17.74
N ALA A 61 11.54 -7.20 -17.63
CA ALA A 61 12.80 -7.92 -17.54
C ALA A 61 12.87 -8.81 -16.30
N GLU A 62 12.42 -8.30 -15.15
CA GLU A 62 12.39 -9.06 -13.90
C GLU A 62 11.37 -10.23 -13.96
N ALA A 63 10.17 -10.01 -14.48
CA ALA A 63 9.19 -11.07 -14.71
C ALA A 63 9.73 -12.17 -15.62
N SER A 64 10.35 -11.79 -16.73
CA SER A 64 11.00 -12.74 -17.66
C SER A 64 12.11 -13.55 -16.98
N ALA A 65 12.91 -12.93 -16.12
CA ALA A 65 13.96 -13.61 -15.37
C ALA A 65 13.41 -14.64 -14.37
N ARG A 66 12.19 -14.40 -13.83
CA ARG A 66 11.46 -15.33 -12.97
C ARG A 66 10.62 -16.35 -13.75
N GLY A 67 10.60 -16.27 -15.08
CA GLY A 67 9.82 -17.18 -15.94
C GLY A 67 8.32 -16.97 -15.86
N VAL A 68 7.87 -15.78 -15.50
CA VAL A 68 6.45 -15.42 -15.40
C VAL A 68 6.07 -14.36 -16.42
N ASP A 69 4.79 -14.38 -16.81
CA ASP A 69 4.18 -13.34 -17.64
C ASP A 69 3.12 -12.61 -16.85
N LEU A 70 3.12 -11.27 -16.97
CA LEU A 70 2.09 -10.42 -16.39
C LEU A 70 1.82 -9.24 -17.30
N ARG A 71 0.59 -8.79 -17.30
CA ARG A 71 0.20 -7.60 -18.02
C ARG A 71 0.71 -6.37 -17.28
N ILE A 72 1.61 -5.59 -17.91
CA ILE A 72 2.17 -4.38 -17.32
C ILE A 72 1.60 -3.16 -18.05
N GLU A 73 0.95 -2.27 -17.29
CA GLU A 73 0.30 -1.09 -17.81
C GLU A 73 0.84 0.18 -17.12
N LYS A 74 1.02 1.25 -17.89
CA LYS A 74 1.22 2.57 -17.27
C LYS A 74 -0.08 2.98 -16.59
N LEU A 75 -0.01 3.22 -15.29
CA LEU A 75 -1.11 3.65 -14.44
C LEU A 75 -0.57 4.57 -13.34
N ASP A 76 -0.51 5.85 -13.65
CA ASP A 76 -0.33 6.92 -12.67
C ASP A 76 -1.70 7.19 -12.03
N VAL A 77 -1.82 6.89 -10.74
CA VAL A 77 -3.09 7.04 -10.02
C VAL A 77 -3.54 8.50 -9.92
N THR A 78 -2.67 9.46 -10.16
CA THR A 78 -3.00 10.89 -10.18
C THR A 78 -3.50 11.36 -11.55
N ASP A 79 -3.22 10.62 -12.63
CA ASP A 79 -3.64 10.94 -13.98
C ASP A 79 -5.06 10.44 -14.26
N GLU A 80 -5.96 11.32 -14.66
CA GLU A 80 -7.35 10.97 -14.94
C GLU A 80 -7.47 10.04 -16.17
N GLY A 81 -6.66 10.24 -17.19
CA GLY A 81 -6.67 9.40 -18.40
C GLY A 81 -6.30 7.97 -18.10
N ASP A 82 -5.26 7.76 -17.26
CA ASP A 82 -4.84 6.45 -16.82
C ASP A 82 -5.93 5.76 -15.97
N ARG A 83 -6.54 6.48 -15.01
CA ARG A 83 -7.65 5.93 -14.22
C ARG A 83 -8.84 5.55 -15.09
N ARG A 84 -9.24 6.41 -16.04
CA ARG A 84 -10.32 6.11 -16.99
C ARG A 84 -10.04 4.87 -17.84
N LYS A 85 -8.80 4.70 -18.28
CA LYS A 85 -8.35 3.49 -18.99
C LYS A 85 -8.50 2.26 -18.10
N ALA A 86 -8.07 2.34 -16.84
CA ALA A 86 -8.14 1.24 -15.88
C ALA A 86 -9.59 0.86 -15.51
N TRP A 87 -10.53 1.78 -15.52
CA TRP A 87 -11.96 1.48 -15.32
C TRP A 87 -12.55 0.57 -16.40
N GLY A 88 -11.93 0.54 -17.58
CA GLY A 88 -12.31 -0.37 -18.66
C GLY A 88 -11.73 -1.79 -18.53
N TRP A 89 -10.92 -2.06 -17.52
CA TRP A 89 -10.35 -3.39 -17.29
C TRP A 89 -11.30 -4.27 -16.46
N ASP A 90 -11.29 -5.56 -16.76
CA ASP A 90 -12.06 -6.54 -16.02
C ASP A 90 -11.29 -6.97 -14.77
N VAL A 91 -11.51 -6.27 -13.65
CA VAL A 91 -10.80 -6.45 -12.39
C VAL A 91 -11.71 -7.07 -11.35
N ASP A 92 -11.28 -8.17 -10.74
CA ASP A 92 -11.99 -8.83 -9.65
C ASP A 92 -11.41 -8.46 -8.28
N VAL A 93 -10.09 -8.21 -8.22
CA VAL A 93 -9.36 -7.85 -6.99
C VAL A 93 -8.47 -6.64 -7.26
N LEU A 94 -8.67 -5.56 -6.52
CA LEU A 94 -7.87 -4.35 -6.58
C LEU A 94 -6.99 -4.23 -5.33
N LEU A 95 -5.68 -4.11 -5.51
CA LEU A 95 -4.74 -3.69 -4.47
C LEU A 95 -4.32 -2.23 -4.73
N ASN A 96 -4.86 -1.31 -3.96
CA ASN A 96 -4.41 0.07 -3.89
C ASN A 96 -3.11 0.15 -3.10
N ASN A 97 -1.98 -0.05 -3.78
CA ASN A 97 -0.66 -0.05 -3.15
C ASN A 97 0.16 1.21 -3.50
N ALA A 98 -0.11 1.87 -4.61
CA ALA A 98 0.60 3.10 -4.99
C ALA A 98 0.62 4.12 -3.84
N GLY A 99 1.80 4.65 -3.53
CA GLY A 99 1.95 5.61 -2.46
C GLY A 99 3.35 6.20 -2.38
N ILE A 100 3.42 7.39 -1.83
CA ILE A 100 4.65 8.11 -1.51
C ILE A 100 4.66 8.49 -0.03
N ALA A 101 5.82 8.86 0.49
CA ALA A 101 5.95 9.39 1.84
C ALA A 101 6.74 10.68 1.84
N GLU A 102 6.14 11.72 2.43
CA GLU A 102 6.78 13.00 2.71
C GLU A 102 7.07 13.07 4.20
N GLY A 103 8.35 13.14 4.56
CA GLY A 103 8.80 13.28 5.94
C GLY A 103 9.19 14.70 6.26
N GLY A 104 9.04 15.06 7.54
CA GLY A 104 9.43 16.36 8.05
C GLY A 104 8.44 16.93 9.07
N SER A 105 8.83 18.04 9.67
CA SER A 105 7.98 18.78 10.60
C SER A 105 6.71 19.25 9.89
N ALA A 106 5.57 19.07 10.53
CA ALA A 106 4.27 19.44 9.99
C ALA A 106 4.13 20.96 9.70
N VAL A 107 5.00 21.78 10.30
CA VAL A 107 5.01 23.23 10.09
C VAL A 107 5.97 23.68 9.00
N ASP A 108 6.89 22.81 8.56
CA ASP A 108 7.92 23.15 7.58
C ASP A 108 7.58 22.60 6.17
N ILE A 109 6.87 21.46 6.10
CA ILE A 109 6.60 20.81 4.81
C ILE A 109 5.90 21.76 3.85
N PRO A 110 6.46 22.02 2.64
CA PRO A 110 5.85 22.90 1.66
C PRO A 110 4.45 22.44 1.24
N ALA A 111 3.57 23.42 1.00
CA ALA A 111 2.18 23.13 0.66
C ALA A 111 2.01 22.23 -0.58
N GLU A 112 2.92 22.34 -1.55
CA GLU A 112 2.92 21.51 -2.76
C GLU A 112 3.22 20.05 -2.44
N ASN A 113 4.18 19.79 -1.57
CA ASN A 113 4.52 18.46 -1.10
C ASN A 113 3.36 17.82 -0.34
N LEU A 114 2.66 18.60 0.52
CA LEU A 114 1.44 18.15 1.18
C LEU A 114 0.33 17.80 0.18
N ARG A 115 0.10 18.63 -0.83
CA ARG A 115 -0.91 18.34 -1.86
C ARG A 115 -0.55 17.09 -2.63
N ARG A 116 0.71 16.96 -3.08
CA ARG A 116 1.19 15.77 -3.79
C ARG A 116 1.02 14.51 -2.95
N GLN A 117 1.31 14.57 -1.64
CA GLN A 117 1.10 13.45 -0.72
C GLN A 117 -0.34 12.96 -0.73
N PHE A 118 -1.30 13.89 -0.71
CA PHE A 118 -2.73 13.54 -0.74
C PHE A 118 -3.22 13.12 -2.13
N GLU A 119 -2.73 13.77 -3.19
CA GLU A 119 -3.07 13.35 -4.57
C GLU A 119 -2.70 11.89 -4.83
N VAL A 120 -1.49 11.48 -4.44
CA VAL A 120 -1.01 10.11 -4.67
C VAL A 120 -1.64 9.11 -3.71
N ASN A 121 -1.68 9.42 -2.40
CA ASN A 121 -2.06 8.43 -1.39
C ASN A 121 -3.56 8.36 -1.13
N VAL A 122 -4.31 9.42 -1.44
CA VAL A 122 -5.72 9.54 -1.07
C VAL A 122 -6.59 9.70 -2.32
N PHE A 123 -6.49 10.80 -3.05
CA PHE A 123 -7.39 11.08 -4.16
C PHE A 123 -7.20 10.09 -5.32
N GLY A 124 -5.96 9.77 -5.67
CA GLY A 124 -5.68 8.80 -6.73
C GLY A 124 -6.33 7.43 -6.50
N PRO A 125 -6.04 6.75 -5.36
CA PRO A 125 -6.67 5.47 -5.02
C PRO A 125 -8.19 5.54 -4.93
N VAL A 126 -8.75 6.58 -4.30
CA VAL A 126 -10.21 6.74 -4.18
C VAL A 126 -10.87 6.87 -5.54
N LEU A 127 -10.36 7.76 -6.38
CA LEU A 127 -10.93 7.99 -7.71
C LEU A 127 -10.78 6.76 -8.62
N LEU A 128 -9.67 6.04 -8.53
CA LEU A 128 -9.51 4.76 -9.23
C LEU A 128 -10.54 3.74 -8.74
N THR A 129 -10.66 3.61 -7.41
CA THR A 129 -11.59 2.68 -6.76
C THR A 129 -13.04 2.96 -7.14
N GLN A 130 -13.46 4.22 -7.24
CA GLN A 130 -14.84 4.57 -7.61
C GLN A 130 -15.28 3.97 -8.95
N GLY A 131 -14.40 3.97 -9.95
CA GLY A 131 -14.74 3.38 -11.25
C GLY A 131 -14.71 1.86 -11.23
N ILE A 132 -13.69 1.26 -10.59
CA ILE A 132 -13.57 -0.20 -10.49
C ILE A 132 -14.67 -0.79 -9.62
N ALA A 133 -15.02 -0.17 -8.48
CA ALA A 133 -16.09 -0.62 -7.60
C ALA A 133 -17.46 -0.66 -8.31
N LYS A 134 -17.74 0.31 -9.21
CA LYS A 134 -18.97 0.27 -10.01
C LYS A 134 -19.06 -0.96 -10.91
N ASN A 135 -17.93 -1.39 -11.47
CA ASN A 135 -17.87 -2.62 -12.25
C ASN A 135 -18.03 -3.86 -11.37
N MET A 136 -17.40 -3.87 -10.18
CA MET A 136 -17.56 -4.94 -9.20
C MET A 136 -19.01 -5.08 -8.74
N ILE A 137 -19.69 -3.98 -8.44
CA ILE A 137 -21.13 -3.95 -8.11
C ILE A 137 -21.95 -4.57 -9.24
N ALA A 138 -21.69 -4.18 -10.48
CA ALA A 138 -22.42 -4.71 -11.64
C ALA A 138 -22.20 -6.22 -11.86
N LYS A 139 -21.07 -6.77 -11.42
CA LYS A 139 -20.75 -8.21 -11.45
C LYS A 139 -21.29 -8.97 -10.23
N GLY A 140 -21.75 -8.29 -9.18
CA GLY A 140 -22.22 -8.88 -7.94
C GLY A 140 -21.16 -9.09 -6.87
N GLY A 141 -20.03 -8.41 -6.97
CA GLY A 141 -18.98 -8.39 -5.94
C GLY A 141 -17.58 -8.22 -6.49
N GLY A 142 -16.62 -8.19 -5.58
CA GLY A 142 -15.20 -8.07 -5.84
C GLY A 142 -14.42 -7.84 -4.54
N LYS A 143 -13.12 -7.59 -4.63
CA LYS A 143 -12.30 -7.33 -3.45
C LYS A 143 -11.43 -6.09 -3.67
N ILE A 144 -11.40 -5.20 -2.69
CA ILE A 144 -10.61 -3.97 -2.70
C ILE A 144 -9.75 -3.92 -1.45
N ILE A 145 -8.44 -3.92 -1.62
CA ILE A 145 -7.49 -3.87 -0.53
C ILE A 145 -6.71 -2.56 -0.61
N PHE A 146 -6.54 -1.92 0.54
CA PHE A 146 -5.69 -0.75 0.67
C PHE A 146 -4.41 -1.09 1.41
N MET A 147 -3.26 -0.85 0.76
CA MET A 147 -1.98 -0.81 1.44
C MET A 147 -1.92 0.49 2.24
N SER A 148 -2.35 0.38 3.49
CA SER A 148 -2.31 1.46 4.47
C SER A 148 -0.95 1.52 5.16
N SER A 149 -0.90 1.69 6.46
CA SER A 149 0.30 1.65 7.31
C SER A 149 -0.13 1.64 8.77
N VAL A 150 0.76 1.26 9.69
CA VAL A 150 0.60 1.59 11.12
C VAL A 150 0.48 3.11 11.32
N ALA A 151 1.10 3.91 10.45
CA ALA A 151 0.95 5.37 10.42
C ALA A 151 -0.47 5.85 10.02
N GLY A 152 -1.37 4.96 9.64
CA GLY A 152 -2.81 5.23 9.49
C GLY A 152 -3.59 5.06 10.78
N LEU A 153 -2.98 4.46 11.80
CA LEU A 153 -3.58 4.21 13.12
C LEU A 153 -2.94 5.08 14.20
N THR A 154 -1.65 5.40 14.03
CA THR A 154 -0.84 6.22 14.93
C THR A 154 -0.15 7.34 14.17
N ALA A 155 0.51 8.26 14.86
CA ALA A 155 1.29 9.31 14.23
C ALA A 155 2.57 9.55 15.00
N ASP A 156 3.70 9.39 14.31
CA ASP A 156 5.02 9.67 14.86
C ASP A 156 5.52 11.06 14.46
N LEU A 157 6.55 11.53 15.18
CA LEU A 157 7.20 12.78 14.83
C LEU A 157 7.79 12.72 13.42
N PHE A 158 7.67 13.83 12.72
CA PHE A 158 8.18 14.01 11.35
C PHE A 158 7.53 13.13 10.27
N THR A 159 6.49 12.38 10.62
CA THR A 159 5.69 11.59 9.65
C THR A 159 4.32 12.22 9.38
N GLY A 160 4.06 13.41 9.92
CA GLY A 160 2.71 14.00 9.97
C GLY A 160 2.01 14.16 8.61
N ALA A 161 2.71 14.39 7.52
CA ALA A 161 2.12 14.42 6.18
C ALA A 161 1.68 13.04 5.73
N TYR A 162 2.56 12.06 5.90
CA TYR A 162 2.30 10.67 5.56
C TYR A 162 1.20 10.07 6.44
N SER A 163 1.31 10.23 7.77
CA SER A 163 0.31 9.72 8.71
C SER A 163 -1.09 10.26 8.42
N ARG A 164 -1.23 11.58 8.17
CA ARG A 164 -2.53 12.17 7.78
C ARG A 164 -3.11 11.51 6.54
N SER A 165 -2.28 11.24 5.52
CA SER A 165 -2.75 10.59 4.31
C SER A 165 -3.21 9.14 4.57
N LYS A 166 -2.51 8.40 5.43
CA LYS A 166 -2.87 7.02 5.78
C LYS A 166 -4.08 6.94 6.70
N HIS A 167 -4.29 7.89 7.63
CA HIS A 167 -5.55 8.02 8.38
C HIS A 167 -6.75 8.27 7.45
N ALA A 168 -6.56 9.10 6.41
CA ALA A 168 -7.60 9.30 5.41
C ALA A 168 -7.92 8.00 4.65
N VAL A 169 -6.91 7.19 4.31
CA VAL A 169 -7.10 5.87 3.68
C VAL A 169 -7.89 4.93 4.58
N GLU A 170 -7.59 4.88 5.89
CA GLU A 170 -8.35 4.07 6.85
C GLU A 170 -9.82 4.48 6.90
N ALA A 171 -10.11 5.77 7.01
CA ALA A 171 -11.49 6.26 7.03
C ALA A 171 -12.25 5.96 5.73
N ILE A 172 -11.56 6.02 4.58
CA ILE A 172 -12.13 5.67 3.27
C ILE A 172 -12.42 4.18 3.19
N ALA A 173 -11.50 3.32 3.64
CA ALA A 173 -11.68 1.88 3.64
C ALA A 173 -12.87 1.48 4.54
N ASP A 174 -12.97 2.08 5.74
CA ASP A 174 -14.07 1.89 6.68
C ASP A 174 -15.43 2.26 6.07
N ALA A 175 -15.50 3.41 5.37
CA ALA A 175 -16.71 3.83 4.70
C ALA A 175 -17.12 2.89 3.56
N LEU A 176 -16.13 2.51 2.72
CA LEU A 176 -16.37 1.59 1.60
C LEU A 176 -16.80 0.20 2.05
N ASP A 177 -16.26 -0.31 3.17
CA ASP A 177 -16.65 -1.59 3.73
C ASP A 177 -18.15 -1.60 4.07
N GLN A 178 -18.64 -0.55 4.72
CA GLN A 178 -20.04 -0.39 5.05
C GLN A 178 -20.94 -0.16 3.83
N GLU A 179 -20.51 0.71 2.91
CA GLU A 179 -21.29 1.08 1.73
C GLU A 179 -21.39 -0.04 0.69
N LEU A 180 -20.37 -0.88 0.57
CA LEU A 180 -20.31 -1.91 -0.48
C LEU A 180 -20.68 -3.31 0.01
N ALA A 181 -20.93 -3.50 1.31
CA ALA A 181 -21.31 -4.79 1.89
C ALA A 181 -22.52 -5.43 1.20
N GLU A 182 -23.57 -4.64 0.93
CA GLU A 182 -24.80 -5.12 0.26
C GLU A 182 -24.55 -5.52 -1.21
N HIS A 183 -23.46 -5.07 -1.80
CA HIS A 183 -23.10 -5.34 -3.17
C HIS A 183 -22.12 -6.52 -3.32
N GLY A 184 -21.81 -7.22 -2.22
CA GLY A 184 -20.92 -8.38 -2.23
C GLY A 184 -19.43 -8.04 -2.42
N ALA A 185 -19.05 -6.75 -2.30
CA ALA A 185 -17.66 -6.35 -2.31
C ALA A 185 -17.03 -6.49 -0.92
N GLN A 186 -15.77 -6.95 -0.89
CA GLN A 186 -14.99 -7.12 0.33
C GLN A 186 -13.91 -6.07 0.41
N ILE A 187 -13.75 -5.45 1.56
CA ILE A 187 -12.73 -4.43 1.80
C ILE A 187 -11.78 -4.92 2.89
N ALA A 188 -10.46 -4.64 2.72
CA ALA A 188 -9.47 -4.89 3.76
C ALA A 188 -8.37 -3.83 3.73
N THR A 189 -7.69 -3.67 4.88
CA THR A 189 -6.50 -2.85 5.01
C THR A 189 -5.31 -3.69 5.43
N ILE A 190 -4.14 -3.40 4.84
CA ILE A 190 -2.86 -3.94 5.27
C ILE A 190 -2.07 -2.77 5.84
N ASN A 191 -1.61 -2.91 7.07
CA ASN A 191 -0.99 -1.84 7.85
C ASN A 191 0.46 -2.20 8.20
N PRO A 192 1.40 -2.11 7.23
CA PRO A 192 2.79 -2.33 7.51
C PRO A 192 3.37 -1.26 8.44
N GLY A 193 4.23 -1.69 9.36
CA GLY A 193 5.19 -0.86 10.06
C GLY A 193 6.43 -0.55 9.22
N PRO A 194 7.61 -0.41 9.85
CA PRO A 194 8.85 -0.15 9.15
C PRO A 194 9.45 -1.44 8.58
N PHE A 195 9.53 -1.52 7.26
CA PHE A 195 10.12 -2.65 6.55
C PHE A 195 11.23 -2.22 5.58
N LEU A 196 12.21 -3.10 5.35
CA LEU A 196 13.40 -2.88 4.51
C LEU A 196 13.05 -2.83 3.02
N THR A 197 12.42 -1.75 2.59
CA THR A 197 12.07 -1.49 1.18
C THR A 197 12.72 -0.22 0.62
N GLY A 198 13.42 0.53 1.45
CA GLY A 198 13.96 1.86 1.14
C GLY A 198 12.91 2.99 1.21
N PHE A 199 11.64 2.66 1.45
CA PHE A 199 10.55 3.63 1.50
C PHE A 199 10.70 4.61 2.68
N ASN A 200 11.00 4.08 3.86
CA ASN A 200 11.17 4.90 5.07
C ASN A 200 12.41 5.78 4.99
N ASP A 201 13.51 5.24 4.46
CA ASP A 201 14.76 5.99 4.29
C ASP A 201 14.56 7.17 3.34
N THR A 202 13.86 6.94 2.22
CA THR A 202 13.53 8.00 1.26
C THR A 202 12.64 9.06 1.89
N MET A 203 11.67 8.69 2.75
CA MET A 203 10.79 9.63 3.43
C MET A 203 11.57 10.67 4.24
N PHE A 204 12.59 10.26 4.97
CA PHE A 204 13.41 11.15 5.79
C PHE A 204 14.45 11.95 5.00
N GLU A 205 14.52 11.78 3.70
CA GLU A 205 15.39 12.54 2.79
C GLU A 205 14.64 13.52 1.87
N THR A 206 13.29 13.52 1.88
CA THR A 206 12.47 14.35 0.99
C THR A 206 12.73 15.83 1.11
N TRP A 207 13.05 16.31 2.32
CA TRP A 207 13.40 17.70 2.60
C TRP A 207 14.57 18.24 1.74
N LYS A 208 15.42 17.38 1.20
CA LYS A 208 16.54 17.76 0.31
C LYS A 208 16.07 18.33 -1.02
N SER A 209 14.82 18.02 -1.41
CA SER A 209 14.20 18.49 -2.64
C SER A 209 13.20 19.63 -2.44
N TRP A 210 13.02 20.13 -1.22
CA TRP A 210 12.07 21.21 -0.95
C TRP A 210 12.53 22.53 -1.55
N ILE A 211 11.55 23.26 -2.10
CA ILE A 211 11.76 24.60 -2.62
C ILE A 211 11.23 25.57 -1.55
N ASP A 212 12.09 25.88 -0.58
CA ASP A 212 11.79 26.73 0.57
C ASP A 212 13.05 27.50 1.01
N ASP A 213 12.94 28.34 2.05
CA ASP A 213 14.08 28.94 2.72
C ASP A 213 14.56 28.02 3.86
N PRO A 214 15.72 27.37 3.74
CA PRO A 214 16.23 26.49 4.79
C PRO A 214 16.44 27.19 6.15
N ALA A 215 16.66 28.53 6.17
CA ALA A 215 16.84 29.28 7.39
C ALA A 215 15.52 29.51 8.17
N ALA A 216 14.38 29.33 7.50
CA ALA A 216 13.06 29.45 8.13
C ALA A 216 12.57 28.12 8.72
N ARG A 217 13.28 27.02 8.53
CA ARG A 217 12.88 25.70 9.02
C ARG A 217 12.95 25.60 10.54
N SER A 218 11.97 24.94 11.14
CA SER A 218 11.89 24.74 12.59
C SER A 218 12.79 23.62 13.11
N VAL A 219 13.40 22.82 12.22
CA VAL A 219 14.18 21.63 12.53
C VAL A 219 15.47 21.59 11.71
N ASP A 220 16.55 21.15 12.33
CA ASP A 220 17.79 20.82 11.63
C ASP A 220 17.68 19.44 10.95
N TYR A 221 17.23 19.44 9.71
CA TYR A 221 16.99 18.24 8.94
C TYR A 221 18.24 17.41 8.67
N ALA A 222 19.44 18.00 8.74
CA ALA A 222 20.67 17.24 8.58
C ALA A 222 20.91 16.24 9.72
N LYS A 223 20.21 16.41 10.85
CA LYS A 223 20.26 15.49 12.00
C LYS A 223 19.14 14.48 12.03
N LEU A 224 18.15 14.56 11.10
CA LEU A 224 17.07 13.62 11.06
C LEU A 224 17.48 12.33 10.38
N ALA A 225 17.14 11.21 11.01
CA ALA A 225 17.22 9.87 10.45
C ALA A 225 15.96 9.09 10.84
N PHE A 226 15.64 8.03 10.10
CA PHE A 226 14.54 7.16 10.45
C PHE A 226 14.85 6.45 11.78
N PRO A 227 14.00 6.58 12.82
CA PRO A 227 14.39 6.22 14.18
C PRO A 227 14.07 4.77 14.58
N HIS A 228 13.44 3.99 13.70
CA HIS A 228 13.00 2.64 14.02
C HIS A 228 13.83 1.59 13.29
N GLU A 229 13.97 0.42 13.93
CA GLU A 229 14.45 -0.79 13.25
C GLU A 229 13.48 -1.16 12.13
N GLN A 230 14.02 -1.59 11.00
CA GLN A 230 13.24 -2.02 9.85
C GLN A 230 13.28 -3.54 9.72
N PHE A 231 12.11 -4.14 9.50
CA PHE A 231 11.93 -5.58 9.44
C PHE A 231 12.07 -6.12 8.00
N ASP A 232 12.32 -7.43 7.89
CA ASP A 232 12.26 -8.14 6.61
C ASP A 232 10.82 -8.10 6.05
N PRO A 233 10.63 -7.74 4.77
CA PRO A 233 9.30 -7.57 4.19
C PRO A 233 8.54 -8.87 3.92
N GLU A 234 9.11 -10.05 4.16
CA GLU A 234 8.51 -11.34 3.81
C GLU A 234 7.12 -11.54 4.43
N GLU A 235 6.94 -11.14 5.69
CA GLU A 235 5.63 -11.24 6.36
C GLU A 235 4.56 -10.40 5.63
N VAL A 236 4.92 -9.20 5.15
CA VAL A 236 3.99 -8.36 4.40
C VAL A 236 3.59 -9.02 3.08
N TYR A 237 4.56 -9.60 2.37
CA TYR A 237 4.28 -10.30 1.12
C TYR A 237 3.32 -11.45 1.34
N GLN A 238 3.61 -12.32 2.31
CA GLN A 238 2.79 -13.50 2.57
C GLN A 238 1.37 -13.14 2.99
N VAL A 239 1.21 -12.22 3.96
CA VAL A 239 -0.12 -11.79 4.41
C VAL A 239 -0.88 -11.11 3.27
N THR A 240 -0.23 -10.26 2.48
CA THR A 240 -0.88 -9.62 1.33
C THR A 240 -1.41 -10.66 0.34
N LEU A 241 -0.61 -11.68 0.01
CA LEU A 241 -1.03 -12.76 -0.89
C LEU A 241 -2.21 -13.55 -0.33
N ASP A 242 -2.21 -13.86 0.96
CA ASP A 242 -3.28 -14.63 1.60
C ASP A 242 -4.60 -13.82 1.66
N VAL A 243 -4.54 -12.52 1.91
CA VAL A 243 -5.70 -11.61 1.84
C VAL A 243 -6.24 -11.51 0.41
N LEU A 244 -5.36 -11.31 -0.57
CA LEU A 244 -5.74 -11.24 -1.98
C LEU A 244 -6.42 -12.54 -2.44
N ALA A 245 -5.88 -13.69 -2.05
CA ALA A 245 -6.43 -15.01 -2.38
C ALA A 245 -7.69 -15.37 -1.57
N GLY A 246 -8.08 -14.58 -0.57
CA GLY A 246 -9.23 -14.87 0.31
C GLY A 246 -8.99 -15.98 1.32
N LYS A 247 -7.74 -16.33 1.58
CA LYS A 247 -7.36 -17.28 2.65
C LYS A 247 -7.41 -16.63 4.03
N ASP A 248 -7.06 -15.34 4.10
CA ASP A 248 -7.28 -14.49 5.27
C ASP A 248 -8.42 -13.50 4.96
N THR A 249 -9.39 -13.43 5.85
CA THR A 249 -10.64 -12.65 5.71
C THR A 249 -10.77 -11.56 6.78
N ALA A 250 -9.75 -11.32 7.57
CA ALA A 250 -9.76 -10.22 8.51
C ALA A 250 -9.81 -8.87 7.75
N TYR A 251 -10.48 -7.90 8.34
CA TYR A 251 -10.58 -6.55 7.75
C TYR A 251 -9.24 -5.81 7.83
N ARG A 252 -8.49 -5.96 8.94
CA ARG A 252 -7.25 -5.21 9.21
C ARG A 252 -6.09 -6.12 9.57
N HIS A 253 -4.93 -5.87 8.94
CA HIS A 253 -3.71 -6.64 9.10
C HIS A 253 -2.55 -5.72 9.50
N VAL A 254 -2.29 -5.61 10.80
CA VAL A 254 -1.15 -4.84 11.34
C VAL A 254 0.09 -5.73 11.32
N LEU A 255 1.18 -5.23 10.74
CA LEU A 255 2.42 -5.97 10.53
C LEU A 255 3.66 -5.16 10.97
N PRO A 256 4.70 -5.79 11.56
CA PRO A 256 4.67 -7.20 11.94
C PRO A 256 3.63 -7.49 13.01
N ALA A 257 3.08 -8.71 13.04
CA ALA A 257 2.03 -9.10 13.97
C ALA A 257 2.44 -8.92 15.44
N SER A 258 3.73 -8.95 15.73
CA SER A 258 4.30 -8.69 17.08
C SER A 258 4.02 -7.27 17.59
N THR A 259 3.69 -6.30 16.72
CA THR A 259 3.47 -4.90 17.13
C THR A 259 2.00 -4.55 17.37
N VAL A 260 1.08 -5.48 17.18
CA VAL A 260 -0.37 -5.24 17.28
C VAL A 260 -0.77 -4.66 18.64
N ASP A 261 -0.27 -5.24 19.73
CA ASP A 261 -0.64 -4.81 21.07
C ASP A 261 -0.07 -3.42 21.40
N ASP A 262 1.14 -3.11 20.95
CA ASP A 262 1.76 -1.78 21.09
C ASP A 262 0.97 -0.71 20.34
N ILE A 263 0.54 -1.00 19.12
CA ILE A 263 -0.29 -0.09 18.32
C ILE A 263 -1.65 0.15 18.97
N ARG A 264 -2.28 -0.90 19.52
CA ARG A 264 -3.53 -0.75 20.29
C ARG A 264 -3.34 0.13 21.53
N ALA A 265 -2.32 -0.16 22.33
CA ALA A 265 -2.02 0.63 23.52
C ALA A 265 -1.73 2.10 23.18
N GLN A 266 -1.01 2.36 22.09
CA GLN A 266 -0.74 3.72 21.63
C GLN A 266 -2.03 4.45 21.20
N THR A 267 -2.94 3.78 20.48
CA THR A 267 -4.23 4.38 20.09
C THR A 267 -5.14 4.63 21.29
N GLU A 268 -5.21 3.69 22.23
CA GLU A 268 -6.01 3.85 23.46
C GLU A 268 -5.48 5.00 24.33
N SER A 269 -4.15 5.15 24.47
CA SER A 269 -3.53 6.21 25.27
C SER A 269 -3.88 7.64 24.81
N GLN A 270 -4.34 7.79 23.56
CA GLN A 270 -4.73 9.11 23.03
C GLN A 270 -5.98 9.68 23.71
N TRP A 271 -6.86 8.82 24.26
CA TRP A 271 -8.08 9.24 24.92
C TRP A 271 -7.83 9.95 26.27
N ASP A 272 -6.73 9.58 26.94
CA ASP A 272 -6.36 10.12 28.26
C ASP A 272 -5.28 11.19 28.16
N ARG A 273 -4.91 11.60 26.95
CA ARG A 273 -3.82 12.53 26.71
C ARG A 273 -4.19 13.95 27.15
N LEU A 274 -3.35 14.55 27.98
CA LEU A 274 -3.53 15.92 28.47
C LEU A 274 -2.84 16.94 27.56
N LEU A 275 -3.38 18.16 27.53
CA LEU A 275 -2.71 19.31 26.93
C LEU A 275 -1.41 19.59 27.69
N ASN A 276 -0.35 19.84 26.95
CA ASN A 276 0.98 20.17 27.51
C ASN A 276 1.60 19.06 28.38
N ASP A 277 1.33 17.81 28.07
CA ASP A 277 1.96 16.67 28.74
C ASP A 277 3.50 16.67 28.62
N GLY A 278 4.05 17.64 27.93
CA GLY A 278 5.45 18.08 27.93
C GLY A 278 6.47 17.03 27.49
N ARG A 279 6.01 15.81 27.24
CA ARG A 279 6.86 14.69 26.88
C ARG A 279 7.22 14.77 25.41
N ARG A 280 8.48 14.96 25.15
CA ARG A 280 9.04 14.50 23.88
C ARG A 280 8.96 12.99 23.88
N PRO A 281 8.29 12.35 22.92
CA PRO A 281 8.39 10.90 22.79
C PRO A 281 9.87 10.48 22.69
N GLU A 282 10.23 9.33 23.23
CA GLU A 282 11.61 8.81 23.12
C GLU A 282 12.07 8.72 21.66
N THR A 283 11.14 8.40 20.74
CA THR A 283 11.35 8.41 19.30
C THR A 283 11.80 9.77 18.75
N ALA A 284 11.39 10.88 19.37
CA ALA A 284 11.85 12.22 18.97
C ALA A 284 13.32 12.42 19.29
N GLN A 285 13.75 12.00 20.47
CA GLN A 285 15.14 12.09 20.87
C GLN A 285 16.00 11.23 19.95
N ALA A 286 15.55 9.99 19.65
CA ALA A 286 16.23 9.11 18.72
C ALA A 286 16.40 9.73 17.32
N ALA A 287 15.37 10.42 16.80
CA ALA A 287 15.45 11.08 15.50
C ALA A 287 16.49 12.23 15.45
N TYR A 288 16.78 12.88 16.58
CA TYR A 288 17.84 13.90 16.68
C TYR A 288 19.22 13.31 16.95
N ASP A 289 19.31 12.18 17.66
CA ASP A 289 20.55 11.58 18.10
C ASP A 289 21.16 10.64 17.05
N LEU A 290 20.33 10.02 16.22
CA LEU A 290 20.81 9.17 15.13
C LEU A 290 21.57 10.01 14.09
N GLN A 291 22.84 9.65 13.89
CA GLN A 291 23.60 10.18 12.77
C GLN A 291 23.11 9.52 11.48
N PRO A 292 22.83 10.29 10.40
CA PRO A 292 22.59 9.67 9.09
C PRO A 292 23.78 8.76 8.77
N ALA A 293 23.50 7.55 8.30
CA ALA A 293 24.53 6.60 7.92
C ALA A 293 25.56 7.31 7.03
N THR A 294 26.79 7.36 7.49
CA THR A 294 27.88 8.01 6.75
C THR A 294 27.94 7.35 5.40
N ARG A 295 27.62 8.08 4.32
CA ARG A 295 27.81 7.57 2.96
C ARG A 295 29.30 7.20 2.86
N VAL A 296 29.57 5.92 2.71
CA VAL A 296 30.90 5.47 2.30
C VAL A 296 31.13 6.08 0.93
N SER A 297 31.92 7.13 0.85
CA SER A 297 32.33 7.72 -0.41
C SER A 297 33.21 6.70 -1.08
N THR A 298 32.68 6.00 -2.04
CA THR A 298 33.49 5.26 -3.01
C THR A 298 34.11 6.27 -3.95
N HIS A 299 35.12 6.99 -3.49
CA HIS A 299 36.15 7.53 -4.37
C HIS A 299 37.08 6.37 -4.67
N THR A 300 36.86 5.73 -5.80
CA THR A 300 37.91 5.02 -6.51
C THR A 300 38.66 6.09 -7.31
N ASP A 301 39.93 6.32 -6.92
CA ASP A 301 40.95 7.01 -7.75
C ASP A 301 41.14 6.31 -9.09
#